data_5507e8ee3947bf2f08ff31caa6e63c6b
#
_entry.id   5507e8ee3947bf2f08ff31caa6e63c6b
#
_cell.length_a   1.000
_cell.length_b   1.000
_cell.length_c   1.000
_cell.angle_alpha   90.00
_cell.angle_beta   90.00
_cell.angle_gamma   90.00
#
_symmetry.space_group_name_H-M   'P 1'
#
loop_
_entity.id
_entity.type
_entity.pdbx_description
1 polymer ?
#
loop_
_entity_poly.entity_id
_entity_poly.type
_entity_poly.pdbx_seq_one_letter_code
_entity_poly.pdbx_strand_id
1 'polypeptide(L)'
;MALVVGGTTVTGTQTVLASTLTGTASAINGSNITNISGGKLLQTQSALFTSQSAHSSETYTDANYTDQITPSATNSKIFVQFNFRSHIYLSSGTAARSRLAVFRQINGGGYSQFFPADANICWGMGVSSGERTLYATPQISFLDTTHNTTNAIDYKLYARRDTSSTGTVNVGGSSHQAQVILMEIAAWLI
;
A
#
# COMPACT_ATOMS: atom_id res chain seq x y z
N MET A 1 -30.45 4.57 28.49
CA MET A 1 -31.42 3.56 28.00
C MET A 1 -31.02 2.25 28.68
N ALA A 2 -31.94 1.55 29.35
CA ALA A 2 -31.65 0.26 29.98
C ALA A 2 -31.84 -0.87 28.98
N LEU A 3 -30.98 -1.88 29.00
CA LEU A 3 -31.13 -3.10 28.20
C LEU A 3 -32.26 -3.95 28.83
N VAL A 4 -33.23 -4.33 28.03
CA VAL A 4 -34.32 -5.23 28.46
C VAL A 4 -34.14 -6.56 27.72
N VAL A 5 -33.95 -7.64 28.47
CA VAL A 5 -33.84 -8.99 27.95
C VAL A 5 -34.99 -9.85 28.55
N GLY A 6 -35.83 -10.41 27.67
CA GLY A 6 -36.97 -11.22 28.10
C GLY A 6 -37.95 -10.50 29.03
N GLY A 7 -38.12 -9.17 28.85
CA GLY A 7 -38.97 -8.35 29.74
C GLY A 7 -38.31 -7.89 31.04
N THR A 8 -37.07 -8.29 31.30
CA THR A 8 -36.30 -7.86 32.48
C THR A 8 -35.33 -6.75 32.13
N THR A 9 -35.40 -5.64 32.88
CA THR A 9 -34.44 -4.56 32.74
C THR A 9 -33.08 -4.97 33.32
N VAL A 10 -32.03 -4.99 32.50
CA VAL A 10 -30.66 -5.27 32.95
C VAL A 10 -30.04 -3.98 33.44
N THR A 11 -29.80 -3.86 34.74
CA THR A 11 -29.12 -2.72 35.36
C THR A 11 -27.76 -3.12 35.88
N GLY A 12 -26.75 -2.23 35.68
CA GLY A 12 -25.38 -2.48 36.11
C GLY A 12 -24.52 -3.19 35.05
N THR A 13 -23.31 -3.57 35.42
CA THR A 13 -22.40 -4.33 34.56
C THR A 13 -22.80 -5.80 34.50
N GLN A 14 -23.41 -6.23 33.42
CA GLN A 14 -23.80 -7.62 33.20
C GLN A 14 -22.93 -8.25 32.14
N THR A 15 -22.45 -9.45 32.38
CA THR A 15 -21.78 -10.25 31.35
C THR A 15 -22.86 -11.06 30.61
N VAL A 16 -23.18 -10.69 29.40
CA VAL A 16 -24.06 -11.49 28.52
C VAL A 16 -23.17 -12.37 27.66
N LEU A 17 -23.33 -13.68 27.75
CA LEU A 17 -22.60 -14.61 26.90
C LEU A 17 -23.02 -14.41 25.44
N ALA A 18 -22.07 -14.20 24.57
CA ALA A 18 -22.30 -13.97 23.11
C ALA A 18 -23.09 -15.12 22.47
N SER A 19 -22.96 -16.34 23.00
CA SER A 19 -23.72 -17.53 22.56
C SER A 19 -25.22 -17.45 22.79
N THR A 20 -25.70 -16.52 23.66
CA THR A 20 -27.12 -16.34 23.99
C THR A 20 -27.74 -15.14 23.28
N LEU A 21 -26.95 -14.34 22.56
CA LEU A 21 -27.43 -13.21 21.78
C LEU A 21 -27.93 -13.70 20.42
N THR A 22 -29.24 -13.79 20.26
CA THR A 22 -29.89 -14.12 18.99
C THR A 22 -30.69 -12.88 18.52
N GLY A 23 -30.57 -12.53 17.25
CA GLY A 23 -31.30 -11.42 16.65
C GLY A 23 -30.36 -10.38 15.97
N THR A 24 -30.95 -9.45 15.25
CA THR A 24 -30.23 -8.36 14.60
C THR A 24 -29.97 -7.25 15.61
N ALA A 25 -28.71 -7.00 15.92
CA ALA A 25 -28.33 -5.84 16.73
C ALA A 25 -28.54 -4.57 15.90
N SER A 26 -29.56 -3.78 16.22
CA SER A 26 -29.77 -2.47 15.59
C SER A 26 -28.82 -1.44 16.23
N ALA A 27 -27.99 -0.79 15.40
CA ALA A 27 -27.15 0.36 15.74
C ALA A 27 -26.23 0.15 16.97
N ILE A 28 -25.38 -0.88 16.94
CA ILE A 28 -24.25 -0.96 17.88
C ILE A 28 -23.22 0.09 17.47
N ASN A 29 -22.96 1.06 18.35
CA ASN A 29 -21.81 1.93 18.18
C ASN A 29 -20.52 1.10 18.36
N GLY A 30 -19.86 0.81 17.25
CA GLY A 30 -18.65 -0.03 17.23
C GLY A 30 -17.45 0.56 17.99
N SER A 31 -17.51 1.83 18.40
CA SER A 31 -16.40 2.48 19.14
C SER A 31 -16.11 1.84 20.50
N ASN A 32 -17.10 1.17 21.10
CA ASN A 32 -16.98 0.51 22.41
C ASN A 32 -16.87 -1.01 22.31
N ILE A 33 -16.81 -1.58 21.10
CA ILE A 33 -16.60 -3.02 20.94
C ILE A 33 -15.11 -3.31 21.09
N THR A 34 -14.72 -3.87 22.22
CA THR A 34 -13.35 -4.33 22.50
C THR A 34 -13.28 -5.84 22.31
N ASN A 35 -12.07 -6.36 22.10
CA ASN A 35 -11.81 -7.80 21.96
C ASN A 35 -12.46 -8.45 20.71
N ILE A 36 -12.59 -7.71 19.61
CA ILE A 36 -12.85 -8.35 18.33
C ILE A 36 -11.53 -9.02 17.91
N SER A 37 -11.49 -10.34 18.02
CA SER A 37 -10.39 -11.13 17.46
C SER A 37 -10.51 -11.11 15.93
N GLY A 38 -9.68 -10.34 15.28
CA GLY A 38 -9.66 -10.16 13.84
C GLY A 38 -9.11 -8.78 13.48
N GLY A 39 -8.26 -8.69 12.48
CA GLY A 39 -7.68 -7.42 12.06
C GLY A 39 -8.76 -6.40 11.70
N LYS A 40 -9.01 -5.44 12.57
CA LYS A 40 -9.93 -4.33 12.29
C LYS A 40 -9.26 -3.36 11.35
N LEU A 41 -9.92 -3.02 10.25
CA LEU A 41 -9.52 -1.89 9.43
C LEU A 41 -9.76 -0.60 10.22
N LEU A 42 -8.71 0.17 10.49
CA LEU A 42 -8.76 1.40 11.28
C LEU A 42 -8.97 2.62 10.41
N GLN A 43 -8.23 2.70 9.29
CA GLN A 43 -8.37 3.77 8.32
C GLN A 43 -7.89 3.33 6.93
N THR A 44 -8.31 4.06 5.92
CA THR A 44 -7.87 3.90 4.53
C THR A 44 -7.55 5.27 3.95
N GLN A 45 -6.41 5.38 3.28
CA GLN A 45 -6.02 6.52 2.45
C GLN A 45 -5.86 6.06 1.01
N SER A 46 -6.11 6.93 0.06
CA SER A 46 -5.85 6.64 -1.35
C SER A 46 -5.58 7.89 -2.16
N ALA A 47 -4.63 7.79 -3.07
CA ALA A 47 -4.30 8.85 -4.02
C ALA A 47 -4.36 8.31 -5.45
N LEU A 48 -4.85 9.14 -6.37
CA LEU A 48 -4.91 8.87 -7.80
C LEU A 48 -3.94 9.77 -8.56
N PHE A 49 -3.26 9.22 -9.54
CA PHE A 49 -2.26 9.91 -10.34
C PHE A 49 -2.53 9.70 -11.83
N THR A 50 -2.35 10.75 -12.63
CA THR A 50 -2.50 10.73 -14.09
C THR A 50 -1.21 11.11 -14.80
N SER A 51 -0.18 11.50 -14.07
CA SER A 51 1.13 11.88 -14.63
C SER A 51 1.93 10.65 -15.06
N GLN A 52 2.87 10.88 -15.95
CA GLN A 52 3.89 9.91 -16.34
C GLN A 52 5.25 10.41 -15.91
N SER A 53 6.10 9.51 -15.46
CA SER A 53 7.52 9.77 -15.22
C SER A 53 8.39 8.85 -16.07
N ALA A 54 9.50 9.39 -16.60
CA ALA A 54 10.45 8.66 -17.43
C ALA A 54 11.78 8.48 -16.69
N HIS A 55 12.29 7.25 -16.68
CA HIS A 55 13.49 6.87 -15.94
C HIS A 55 14.52 6.23 -16.87
N SER A 56 15.58 6.97 -17.17
CA SER A 56 16.73 6.49 -17.95
C SER A 56 17.99 6.27 -17.10
N SER A 57 17.92 6.65 -15.82
CA SER A 57 19.01 6.49 -14.85
C SER A 57 19.10 5.05 -14.34
N GLU A 58 20.30 4.63 -13.99
CA GLU A 58 20.59 3.39 -13.29
C GLU A 58 20.46 3.53 -11.76
N THR A 59 20.28 4.75 -11.26
CA THR A 59 19.93 5.04 -9.88
C THR A 59 18.43 5.23 -9.74
N TYR A 60 17.86 4.88 -8.60
CA TYR A 60 16.46 5.10 -8.31
C TYR A 60 16.11 6.57 -8.32
N THR A 61 15.08 6.91 -9.07
CA THR A 61 14.48 8.24 -9.13
C THR A 61 13.00 8.17 -8.82
N ASP A 62 12.46 9.24 -8.26
CA ASP A 62 11.08 9.37 -7.85
C ASP A 62 10.12 9.20 -9.04
N ALA A 63 9.16 8.30 -8.92
CA ALA A 63 8.13 8.09 -9.92
C ALA A 63 6.93 9.05 -9.76
N ASN A 64 6.97 9.94 -8.75
CA ASN A 64 5.92 10.88 -8.39
C ASN A 64 4.60 10.23 -7.91
N TYR A 65 4.65 8.99 -7.45
CA TYR A 65 3.53 8.31 -6.82
C TYR A 65 3.81 8.12 -5.34
N THR A 66 3.11 8.89 -4.54
CA THR A 66 3.26 8.90 -3.08
C THR A 66 1.91 9.04 -2.41
N ASP A 67 1.76 8.41 -1.27
CA ASP A 67 0.65 8.69 -0.36
C ASP A 67 1.15 8.57 1.08
N GLN A 68 0.42 9.21 1.99
CA GLN A 68 0.79 9.33 3.39
C GLN A 68 -0.30 8.76 4.29
N ILE A 69 0.11 8.11 5.36
CA ILE A 69 -0.78 7.66 6.43
C ILE A 69 -0.19 8.00 7.78
N THR A 70 -1.03 8.42 8.73
CA THR A 70 -0.64 8.63 10.12
C THR A 70 -1.25 7.52 10.97
N PRO A 71 -0.46 6.53 11.41
CA PRO A 71 -1.00 5.40 12.17
C PRO A 71 -1.60 5.84 13.50
N SER A 72 -2.68 5.22 13.89
CA SER A 72 -3.35 5.46 15.18
C SER A 72 -2.68 4.74 16.36
N ALA A 73 -1.87 3.71 16.07
CA ALA A 73 -1.13 2.95 17.07
C ALA A 73 0.24 2.51 16.53
N THR A 74 1.23 2.44 17.42
CA THR A 74 2.61 2.05 17.07
C THR A 74 2.74 0.60 16.62
N ASN A 75 1.83 -0.26 17.03
CA ASN A 75 1.83 -1.70 16.73
C ASN A 75 0.82 -2.09 15.63
N SER A 76 0.08 -1.15 15.06
CA SER A 76 -0.76 -1.41 13.89
C SER A 76 0.09 -1.84 12.69
N LYS A 77 -0.54 -2.31 11.64
CA LYS A 77 0.10 -2.73 10.41
C LYS A 77 -0.43 -1.89 9.26
N ILE A 78 0.43 -1.52 8.32
CA ILE A 78 0.02 -0.77 7.15
C ILE A 78 0.09 -1.67 5.92
N PHE A 79 -1.06 -1.98 5.33
CA PHE A 79 -1.10 -2.57 4.00
C PHE A 79 -0.89 -1.47 2.97
N VAL A 80 0.08 -1.70 2.10
CA VAL A 80 0.49 -0.75 1.06
C VAL A 80 0.28 -1.39 -0.29
N GLN A 81 -0.39 -0.68 -1.20
CA GLN A 81 -0.63 -1.15 -2.55
C GLN A 81 -0.42 -0.02 -3.56
N PHE A 82 0.37 -0.30 -4.58
CA PHE A 82 0.57 0.52 -5.77
C PHE A 82 0.04 -0.22 -6.98
N ASN A 83 -0.92 0.37 -7.68
CA ASN A 83 -1.42 -0.09 -8.96
C ASN A 83 -1.07 0.97 -10.01
N PHE A 84 -0.37 0.60 -11.05
CA PHE A 84 0.03 1.55 -12.09
C PHE A 84 0.27 0.86 -13.42
N ARG A 85 0.26 1.65 -14.48
CA ARG A 85 0.78 1.21 -15.76
C ARG A 85 2.27 1.53 -15.82
N SER A 86 3.03 0.67 -16.43
CA SER A 86 4.41 0.94 -16.79
C SER A 86 4.67 0.47 -18.22
N HIS A 87 5.55 1.16 -18.92
CA HIS A 87 6.04 0.67 -20.19
C HIS A 87 7.55 0.91 -20.33
N ILE A 88 8.19 -0.01 -21.00
CA ILE A 88 9.59 0.09 -21.34
C ILE A 88 9.67 0.40 -22.83
N TYR A 89 10.40 1.46 -23.17
CA TYR A 89 10.71 1.81 -24.54
C TYR A 89 12.18 1.51 -24.82
N LEU A 90 12.42 0.77 -25.88
CA LEU A 90 13.75 0.44 -26.38
C LEU A 90 13.88 0.97 -27.80
N SER A 91 14.75 1.97 -28.01
CA SER A 91 15.04 2.53 -29.33
C SER A 91 16.11 1.74 -30.08
N SER A 92 17.05 1.15 -29.36
CA SER A 92 18.13 0.33 -29.89
C SER A 92 18.69 -0.56 -28.79
N GLY A 93 19.37 -1.63 -29.17
CA GLY A 93 19.96 -2.58 -28.22
C GLY A 93 19.15 -3.86 -28.08
N THR A 94 19.57 -4.71 -27.17
CA THR A 94 19.07 -6.09 -27.05
C THR A 94 18.23 -6.35 -25.79
N ALA A 95 18.23 -5.41 -24.84
CA ALA A 95 17.47 -5.58 -23.60
C ALA A 95 17.01 -4.24 -23.03
N ALA A 96 15.83 -4.24 -22.49
CA ALA A 96 15.31 -3.17 -21.67
C ALA A 96 14.65 -3.76 -20.43
N ARG A 97 15.03 -3.31 -19.26
CA ARG A 97 14.51 -3.79 -17.97
C ARG A 97 14.23 -2.61 -17.04
N SER A 98 13.11 -2.72 -16.35
CA SER A 98 12.72 -1.81 -15.28
C SER A 98 13.06 -2.44 -13.93
N ARG A 99 13.48 -1.60 -13.00
CA ARG A 99 13.56 -1.96 -11.59
C ARG A 99 12.74 -0.96 -10.80
N LEU A 100 11.88 -1.50 -9.94
CA LEU A 100 10.93 -0.76 -9.13
C LEU A 100 11.18 -1.07 -7.66
N ALA A 101 11.00 -0.08 -6.81
CA ALA A 101 11.05 -0.23 -5.37
C ALA A 101 10.15 0.80 -4.70
N VAL A 102 9.63 0.45 -3.53
CA VAL A 102 8.92 1.40 -2.67
C VAL A 102 9.89 1.90 -1.60
N PHE A 103 9.97 3.19 -1.47
CA PHE A 103 10.71 3.88 -0.44
C PHE A 103 9.76 4.37 0.64
N ARG A 104 10.22 4.37 1.87
CA ARG A 104 9.47 4.84 3.04
C ARG A 104 10.22 5.99 3.70
N GLN A 105 9.47 6.99 4.15
CA GLN A 105 9.91 8.09 4.98
C GLN A 105 9.04 8.14 6.22
N ILE A 106 9.60 8.46 7.36
CA ILE A 106 8.87 8.68 8.61
C ILE A 106 9.15 10.10 9.09
N ASN A 107 8.08 10.84 9.41
CA ASN A 107 8.13 12.17 10.03
C ASN A 107 9.05 13.17 9.29
N GLY A 108 8.99 13.21 7.97
CA GLY A 108 9.79 14.14 7.17
C GLY A 108 11.29 13.84 7.12
N GLY A 109 11.73 12.67 7.58
CA GLY A 109 13.10 12.18 7.43
C GLY A 109 13.48 11.88 5.99
N GLY A 110 14.63 11.27 5.74
CA GLY A 110 15.02 10.83 4.40
C GLY A 110 14.25 9.61 3.92
N TYR A 111 13.97 9.55 2.62
CA TYR A 111 13.44 8.34 1.98
C TYR A 111 14.50 7.24 1.93
N SER A 112 14.15 6.05 2.38
CA SER A 112 14.99 4.86 2.26
C SER A 112 14.24 3.74 1.57
N GLN A 113 14.92 2.90 0.81
CA GLN A 113 14.32 1.74 0.17
C GLN A 113 13.75 0.82 1.25
N PHE A 114 12.48 0.48 1.11
CA PHE A 114 11.76 -0.32 2.09
C PHE A 114 11.29 -1.64 1.51
N PHE A 115 10.74 -1.63 0.30
CA PHE A 115 10.23 -2.86 -0.32
C PHE A 115 10.57 -2.92 -1.82
N PRO A 116 11.07 -4.06 -2.30
CA PRO A 116 11.72 -5.12 -1.50
C PRO A 116 13.02 -4.59 -0.87
N ALA A 117 13.37 -5.05 0.34
CA ALA A 117 14.48 -4.48 1.11
C ALA A 117 15.84 -4.64 0.41
N ASP A 118 16.15 -5.87 -0.06
CA ASP A 118 17.46 -6.21 -0.61
C ASP A 118 17.40 -6.63 -2.10
N ALA A 119 16.24 -6.45 -2.73
CA ALA A 119 16.01 -6.87 -4.10
C ALA A 119 15.33 -5.76 -4.90
N ASN A 120 14.95 -6.07 -6.14
CA ASN A 120 14.21 -5.16 -6.98
C ASN A 120 13.07 -5.93 -7.66
N ILE A 121 11.92 -5.32 -7.74
CA ILE A 121 10.87 -5.81 -8.63
C ILE A 121 11.34 -5.49 -10.04
N CYS A 122 11.63 -6.53 -10.81
CA CYS A 122 12.18 -6.40 -12.15
C CYS A 122 11.23 -6.99 -13.18
N TRP A 123 11.03 -6.28 -14.24
CA TRP A 123 10.40 -6.80 -15.46
C TRP A 123 11.09 -6.19 -16.68
N GLY A 124 11.02 -6.89 -17.79
CA GLY A 124 11.71 -6.39 -18.96
C GLY A 124 11.50 -7.26 -20.18
N MET A 125 12.11 -6.85 -21.29
CA MET A 125 12.11 -7.59 -22.54
C MET A 125 13.54 -7.72 -23.08
N GLY A 126 13.78 -8.83 -23.74
CA GLY A 126 14.91 -9.01 -24.64
C GLY A 126 14.41 -8.99 -26.08
N VAL A 127 15.14 -8.37 -26.98
CA VAL A 127 14.84 -8.32 -28.41
C VAL A 127 16.12 -8.53 -29.20
N SER A 128 16.01 -9.09 -30.42
CA SER A 128 17.16 -9.32 -31.27
C SER A 128 17.68 -8.01 -31.91
N SER A 129 16.78 -7.05 -32.18
CA SER A 129 17.11 -5.74 -32.71
C SER A 129 15.86 -4.85 -32.89
N GLY A 130 16.06 -3.55 -33.05
CA GLY A 130 15.01 -2.59 -33.43
C GLY A 130 14.25 -1.98 -32.26
N GLU A 131 13.38 -1.06 -32.62
CA GLU A 131 12.53 -0.33 -31.69
C GLU A 131 11.38 -1.21 -31.16
N ARG A 132 11.15 -1.17 -29.86
CA ARG A 132 10.08 -1.94 -29.19
C ARG A 132 9.56 -1.20 -27.97
N THR A 133 8.30 -1.44 -27.68
CA THR A 133 7.64 -1.00 -26.45
C THR A 133 6.95 -2.18 -25.78
N LEU A 134 7.22 -2.39 -24.52
CA LEU A 134 6.53 -3.38 -23.70
C LEU A 134 5.66 -2.67 -22.65
N TYR A 135 4.38 -2.96 -22.65
CA TYR A 135 3.42 -2.43 -21.68
C TYR A 135 3.12 -3.48 -20.61
N ALA A 136 2.98 -3.01 -19.38
CA ALA A 136 2.54 -3.82 -18.25
C ALA A 136 1.70 -2.99 -17.27
N THR A 137 0.92 -3.67 -16.45
CA THR A 137 0.18 -3.08 -15.33
C THR A 137 0.65 -3.75 -14.04
N PRO A 138 1.88 -3.47 -13.59
CA PRO A 138 2.38 -4.06 -12.37
C PRO A 138 1.59 -3.58 -11.16
N GLN A 139 1.48 -4.48 -10.19
CA GLN A 139 0.96 -4.21 -8.87
C GLN A 139 2.05 -4.54 -7.86
N ILE A 140 2.26 -3.64 -6.91
CA ILE A 140 3.15 -3.86 -5.78
C ILE A 140 2.29 -3.81 -4.53
N SER A 141 2.29 -4.85 -3.73
CA SER A 141 1.58 -4.88 -2.46
C SER A 141 2.39 -5.59 -1.39
N PHE A 142 2.35 -5.06 -0.18
CA PHE A 142 3.03 -5.64 0.98
C PHE A 142 2.38 -5.14 2.28
N LEU A 143 2.77 -5.74 3.39
CA LEU A 143 2.35 -5.35 4.72
C LEU A 143 3.57 -4.80 5.49
N ASP A 144 3.54 -3.50 5.84
CA ASP A 144 4.51 -2.92 6.77
C ASP A 144 4.10 -3.23 8.21
N THR A 145 4.95 -3.97 8.90
CA THR A 145 4.78 -4.35 10.30
C THR A 145 5.85 -3.73 11.20
N THR A 146 6.65 -2.79 10.67
CA THR A 146 7.88 -2.31 11.30
C THR A 146 7.90 -0.81 11.55
N HIS A 147 6.80 -0.10 11.30
CA HIS A 147 6.81 1.36 11.41
C HIS A 147 7.01 1.87 12.85
N ASN A 148 6.50 1.15 13.85
CA ASN A 148 6.67 1.41 15.30
C ASN A 148 6.45 2.87 15.72
N THR A 149 5.57 3.59 15.05
CA THR A 149 5.35 5.02 15.24
C THR A 149 3.90 5.41 14.98
N THR A 150 3.48 6.52 15.57
CA THR A 150 2.23 7.23 15.24
C THR A 150 2.50 8.52 14.46
N ASN A 151 3.73 8.76 14.05
CA ASN A 151 4.05 9.85 13.14
C ASN A 151 3.62 9.52 11.71
N ALA A 152 3.48 10.55 10.89
CA ALA A 152 3.17 10.39 9.47
C ALA A 152 4.23 9.55 8.74
N ILE A 153 3.76 8.64 7.89
CA ILE A 153 4.58 7.74 7.08
C ILE A 153 4.22 7.96 5.63
N ASP A 154 5.22 8.30 4.82
CA ASP A 154 5.07 8.39 3.37
C ASP A 154 5.60 7.11 2.72
N TYR A 155 4.84 6.57 1.78
CA TYR A 155 5.28 5.52 0.88
C TYR A 155 5.33 6.06 -0.53
N LYS A 156 6.46 5.87 -1.20
CA LYS A 156 6.73 6.44 -2.51
C LYS A 156 7.31 5.40 -3.45
N LEU A 157 6.79 5.36 -4.68
CA LEU A 157 7.33 4.52 -5.73
C LEU A 157 8.56 5.17 -6.36
N TYR A 158 9.61 4.39 -6.50
CA TYR A 158 10.83 4.73 -7.22
C TYR A 158 11.05 3.76 -8.38
N ALA A 159 11.60 4.27 -9.46
CA ALA A 159 11.95 3.47 -10.62
C ALA A 159 13.36 3.78 -11.09
N ARG A 160 13.96 2.81 -11.74
CA ARG A 160 15.24 2.97 -12.45
C ARG A 160 15.32 2.02 -13.65
N ARG A 161 16.17 2.35 -14.56
CA ARG A 161 16.64 1.41 -15.58
C ARG A 161 17.58 0.38 -14.96
N ASP A 162 17.56 -0.85 -15.45
CA ASP A 162 18.58 -1.84 -15.07
C ASP A 162 19.94 -1.51 -15.74
N THR A 163 21.03 -1.83 -15.07
CA THR A 163 22.40 -1.56 -15.53
C THR A 163 22.75 -2.22 -16.87
N SER A 164 22.09 -3.34 -17.19
CA SER A 164 22.24 -4.05 -18.46
C SER A 164 21.29 -3.59 -19.56
N SER A 165 20.62 -2.45 -19.37
CA SER A 165 19.52 -1.99 -20.24
C SER A 165 19.87 -0.69 -20.94
N THR A 166 19.42 -0.53 -22.18
CA THR A 166 19.59 0.71 -22.97
C THR A 166 18.31 1.52 -23.14
N GLY A 167 17.18 0.97 -22.68
CA GLY A 167 15.86 1.59 -22.85
C GLY A 167 15.50 2.62 -21.78
N THR A 168 14.34 3.24 -21.95
CA THR A 168 13.71 4.13 -20.99
C THR A 168 12.55 3.40 -20.32
N VAL A 169 12.47 3.50 -18.99
CA VAL A 169 11.36 3.01 -18.20
C VAL A 169 10.40 4.17 -17.96
N ASN A 170 9.16 3.98 -18.33
CA ASN A 170 8.10 4.95 -18.05
C ASN A 170 7.11 4.36 -17.04
N VAL A 171 6.79 5.13 -16.03
CA VAL A 171 5.82 4.78 -15.00
C VAL A 171 4.63 5.73 -15.13
N GLY A 172 3.43 5.16 -15.23
CA GLY A 172 2.20 5.91 -15.47
C GLY A 172 1.90 6.21 -16.93
N GLY A 173 1.00 7.13 -17.14
CA GLY A 173 0.60 7.61 -18.46
C GLY A 173 -0.70 8.41 -18.41
N SER A 174 -0.83 9.40 -19.28
CA SER A 174 -1.96 10.32 -19.33
C SER A 174 -3.33 9.65 -19.54
N SER A 175 -3.34 8.46 -20.11
CA SER A 175 -4.57 7.68 -20.38
C SER A 175 -4.86 6.61 -19.34
N HIS A 176 -4.03 6.48 -18.30
CA HIS A 176 -4.15 5.40 -17.31
C HIS A 176 -3.89 5.98 -15.92
N GLN A 177 -4.90 5.85 -15.09
CA GLN A 177 -4.78 6.24 -13.68
C GLN A 177 -3.89 5.23 -12.94
N ALA A 178 -2.94 5.75 -12.16
CA ALA A 178 -2.27 5.00 -11.13
C ALA A 178 -2.96 5.27 -9.79
N GLN A 179 -2.90 4.32 -8.89
CA GLN A 179 -3.49 4.43 -7.57
C GLN A 179 -2.53 3.93 -6.51
N VAL A 180 -2.44 4.66 -5.43
CA VAL A 180 -1.84 4.20 -4.18
C VAL A 180 -2.97 3.99 -3.18
N ILE A 181 -2.93 2.90 -2.44
CA ILE A 181 -3.88 2.59 -1.36
C ILE A 181 -3.07 2.22 -0.12
N LEU A 182 -3.38 2.87 0.98
CA LEU A 182 -2.82 2.62 2.30
C LEU A 182 -3.95 2.25 3.25
N MET A 183 -3.81 1.13 3.96
CA MET A 183 -4.80 0.68 4.93
C MET A 183 -4.12 0.38 6.26
N GLU A 184 -4.58 1.03 7.32
CA GLU A 184 -4.16 0.68 8.68
C GLU A 184 -5.01 -0.45 9.22
N ILE A 185 -4.37 -1.50 9.67
CA ILE A 185 -4.99 -2.69 10.25
C ILE A 185 -4.54 -2.80 11.70
N ALA A 186 -5.48 -2.96 12.61
CA ALA A 186 -5.17 -3.15 14.03
C ALA A 186 -4.25 -4.37 14.24
N ALA A 187 -3.32 -4.25 15.17
CA ALA A 187 -2.56 -5.42 15.60
C ALA A 187 -3.50 -6.48 16.18
N TRP A 188 -3.19 -7.74 15.92
CA TRP A 188 -3.86 -8.85 16.60
C TRP A 188 -3.49 -8.79 18.08
N LEU A 189 -4.48 -8.69 18.95
CA LEU A 189 -4.29 -9.02 20.34
C LEU A 189 -4.24 -10.56 20.42
N ILE A 190 -3.03 -11.09 20.63
CA ILE A 190 -2.81 -12.50 20.95
C ILE A 190 -3.03 -12.67 22.45
#